data_9e5751378790c5ad626c6c5de56aec63
#
_entry.id   9e5751378790c5ad626c6c5de56aec63
#
_cell.length_a   1.000
_cell.length_b   1.000
_cell.length_c   1.000
_cell.angle_alpha   90.00
_cell.angle_beta   90.00
_cell.angle_gamma   90.00
#
_symmetry.space_group_name_H-M   'P 1'
#
loop_
_entity.id
_entity.type
_entity.pdbx_description
1 polymer ?
#
loop_
_entity_poly.entity_id
_entity_poly.type
_entity_poly.pdbx_seq_one_letter_code
_entity_poly.pdbx_strand_id
1 'polypeptide(L)'
;MRLEQLDQIKEMVARKSGSARMPDRDAKRLLLYVFTGTRGGFTRLQIIRILSDTPMNPNQLAQEMNLDYKAIAHHLNALSKNNLVTKLGEKYGATYHLSNYLEANILALDDVIAKLARQMSRKIVYI
;
A
#
# COMPACT_ATOMS: atom_id res chain seq x y z
N MET A 1 0.30 -13.84 4.43
CA MET A 1 1.40 -13.01 3.92
C MET A 1 2.62 -13.88 3.69
N ARG A 2 3.27 -13.71 2.54
CA ARG A 2 4.47 -14.48 2.17
C ARG A 2 5.68 -13.56 2.14
N LEU A 3 6.87 -14.14 2.33
CA LEU A 3 8.13 -13.40 2.26
C LEU A 3 8.33 -12.73 0.90
N GLU A 4 7.94 -13.42 -0.18
CA GLU A 4 8.06 -12.89 -1.54
C GLU A 4 7.27 -11.59 -1.71
N GLN A 5 6.08 -11.53 -1.11
CA GLN A 5 5.24 -10.33 -1.16
C GLN A 5 5.89 -9.17 -0.41
N LEU A 6 6.50 -9.46 0.73
CA LEU A 6 7.21 -8.45 1.50
C LEU A 6 8.44 -7.94 0.76
N ASP A 7 9.18 -8.85 0.10
CA ASP A 7 10.33 -8.48 -0.71
C ASP A 7 9.94 -7.58 -1.88
N GLN A 8 8.80 -7.86 -2.52
CA GLN A 8 8.29 -7.00 -3.60
C GLN A 8 8.00 -5.59 -3.11
N ILE A 9 7.50 -5.46 -1.90
CA ILE A 9 7.22 -4.14 -1.30
C ILE A 9 8.53 -3.43 -0.99
N LYS A 10 9.53 -4.13 -0.46
CA LYS A 10 10.87 -3.56 -0.24
C LYS A 10 11.49 -3.04 -1.53
N GLU A 11 11.36 -3.79 -2.61
CA GLU A 11 11.88 -3.38 -3.92
C GLU A 11 11.16 -2.12 -4.42
N MET A 12 9.86 -2.03 -4.22
CA MET A 12 9.09 -0.85 -4.61
C MET A 12 9.61 0.38 -3.85
N VAL A 13 9.80 0.27 -2.54
CA VAL A 13 10.31 1.39 -1.73
C VAL A 13 11.69 1.81 -2.22
N ALA A 14 12.58 0.85 -2.49
CA ALA A 14 13.92 1.14 -2.98
C ALA A 14 13.89 1.88 -4.32
N ARG A 15 13.02 1.44 -5.25
CA ARG A 15 12.91 2.09 -6.56
C ARG A 15 12.41 3.53 -6.45
N LYS A 16 11.51 3.79 -5.51
CA LYS A 16 10.87 5.10 -5.37
C LYS A 16 11.57 6.03 -4.39
N SER A 17 12.61 5.57 -3.71
CA SER A 17 13.27 6.34 -2.66
C SER A 17 14.13 7.50 -3.17
N GLY A 18 14.50 7.51 -4.46
CA GLY A 18 15.43 8.50 -5.01
C GLY A 18 14.98 9.94 -4.91
N SER A 19 13.68 10.21 -4.98
CA SER A 19 13.11 11.55 -4.86
C SER A 19 12.33 11.76 -3.57
N ALA A 20 12.35 10.77 -2.66
CA ALA A 20 11.61 10.84 -1.41
C ALA A 20 12.37 11.68 -0.39
N ARG A 21 11.60 12.32 0.49
CA ARG A 21 12.16 13.04 1.65
C ARG A 21 12.09 12.15 2.89
N MET A 22 12.79 12.55 3.95
CA MET A 22 12.65 11.90 5.23
C MET A 22 11.22 12.13 5.75
N PRO A 23 10.46 11.08 6.05
CA PRO A 23 9.10 11.24 6.52
C PRO A 23 9.06 11.78 7.95
N ASP A 24 8.08 12.63 8.22
CA ASP A 24 7.86 13.14 9.56
C ASP A 24 7.09 12.15 10.42
N ARG A 25 6.90 12.53 11.69
CA ARG A 25 6.21 11.67 12.66
C ARG A 25 4.78 11.35 12.22
N ASP A 26 4.07 12.32 11.69
CA ASP A 26 2.67 12.15 11.30
C ASP A 26 2.54 11.19 10.13
N ALA A 27 3.43 11.29 9.14
CA ALA A 27 3.45 10.36 8.01
C ALA A 27 3.74 8.94 8.49
N LYS A 28 4.70 8.76 9.38
CA LYS A 28 5.03 7.45 9.93
C LYS A 28 3.85 6.84 10.67
N ARG A 29 3.18 7.62 11.51
CA ARG A 29 2.00 7.16 12.26
C ARG A 29 0.86 6.77 11.33
N LEU A 30 0.59 7.60 10.33
CA LEU A 30 -0.49 7.36 9.39
C LEU A 30 -0.27 6.04 8.64
N LEU A 31 0.92 5.84 8.09
CA LEU A 31 1.19 4.64 7.31
C LEU A 31 1.20 3.38 8.18
N LEU A 32 1.76 3.45 9.38
CA LEU A 32 1.67 2.33 10.31
C LEU A 32 0.22 1.97 10.62
N TYR A 33 -0.63 2.98 10.85
CA TYR A 33 -2.04 2.74 11.13
C TYR A 33 -2.75 2.10 9.94
N VAL A 34 -2.62 2.69 8.76
CA VAL A 34 -3.37 2.24 7.57
C VAL A 34 -2.97 0.83 7.16
N PHE A 35 -1.69 0.49 7.26
CA PHE A 35 -1.17 -0.77 6.72
C PHE A 35 -0.93 -1.86 7.77
N THR A 36 -0.88 -1.52 9.05
CA THR A 36 -0.66 -2.52 10.10
C THR A 36 -1.62 -2.42 11.26
N GLY A 37 -2.31 -1.31 11.43
CA GLY A 37 -3.18 -1.06 12.56
C GLY A 37 -4.64 -1.39 12.31
N THR A 38 -5.00 -1.79 11.09
CA THR A 38 -6.38 -2.08 10.70
C THR A 38 -6.46 -3.40 9.99
N ARG A 39 -7.65 -4.03 10.05
CA ARG A 39 -7.92 -5.23 9.26
C ARG A 39 -7.84 -4.87 7.77
N GLY A 40 -7.22 -5.70 6.98
CA GLY A 40 -7.06 -5.46 5.55
C GLY A 40 -5.88 -4.58 5.19
N GLY A 41 -5.06 -4.19 6.18
CA GLY A 41 -3.90 -3.33 5.94
C GLY A 41 -2.92 -3.92 4.94
N PHE A 42 -2.68 -5.22 5.01
CA PHE A 42 -1.77 -5.88 4.08
C PHE A 42 -2.31 -5.88 2.66
N THR A 43 -3.62 -6.10 2.48
CA THR A 43 -4.25 -6.00 1.16
C THR A 43 -4.08 -4.61 0.57
N ARG A 44 -4.23 -3.56 1.38
CA ARG A 44 -4.00 -2.18 0.94
C ARG A 44 -2.56 -1.95 0.52
N LEU A 45 -1.61 -2.52 1.25
CA LEU A 45 -0.19 -2.40 0.90
C LEU A 45 0.09 -3.07 -0.45
N GLN A 46 -0.56 -4.19 -0.72
CA GLN A 46 -0.48 -4.87 -2.02
C GLN A 46 -1.05 -4.00 -3.14
N ILE A 47 -2.16 -3.31 -2.88
CA ILE A 47 -2.74 -2.37 -3.84
C ILE A 47 -1.73 -1.27 -4.17
N ILE A 48 -1.09 -0.69 -3.16
CA ILE A 48 -0.08 0.34 -3.36
C ILE A 48 1.05 -0.19 -4.25
N ARG A 49 1.53 -1.40 -4.00
CA ARG A 49 2.59 -1.99 -4.82
C ARG A 49 2.16 -2.12 -6.28
N ILE A 50 0.97 -2.63 -6.52
CA ILE A 50 0.47 -2.80 -7.90
C ILE A 50 0.34 -1.45 -8.60
N LEU A 51 -0.26 -0.46 -7.92
CA LEU A 51 -0.45 0.87 -8.50
C LEU A 51 0.88 1.59 -8.73
N SER A 52 1.93 1.23 -7.99
CA SER A 52 3.26 1.82 -8.21
C SER A 52 3.84 1.43 -9.56
N ASP A 53 3.45 0.27 -10.08
CA ASP A 53 3.89 -0.19 -11.40
C ASP A 53 2.99 0.32 -12.51
N THR A 54 1.67 0.20 -12.33
CA THR A 54 0.70 0.54 -13.36
C THR A 54 -0.57 1.06 -12.71
N PRO A 55 -0.97 2.31 -13.00
CA PRO A 55 -2.27 2.79 -12.56
C PRO A 55 -3.39 1.92 -13.10
N MET A 56 -4.41 1.69 -12.28
CA MET A 56 -5.52 0.80 -12.62
C MET A 56 -6.84 1.34 -12.14
N ASN A 57 -7.93 0.93 -12.82
CA ASN A 57 -9.26 1.15 -12.31
C ASN A 57 -9.64 0.03 -11.34
N PRO A 58 -10.74 0.15 -10.58
CA PRO A 58 -11.10 -0.87 -9.59
C PRO A 58 -11.33 -2.27 -10.17
N ASN A 59 -11.89 -2.36 -11.37
CA ASN A 59 -12.13 -3.66 -12.02
C ASN A 59 -10.81 -4.35 -12.35
N GLN A 60 -9.84 -3.60 -12.86
CA GLN A 60 -8.52 -4.12 -13.17
C GLN A 60 -7.81 -4.63 -11.91
N LEU A 61 -7.90 -3.85 -10.82
CA LEU A 61 -7.34 -4.27 -9.54
C LEU A 61 -8.00 -5.53 -9.01
N ALA A 62 -9.33 -5.62 -9.11
CA ALA A 62 -10.07 -6.78 -8.66
C ALA A 62 -9.61 -8.05 -9.40
N GLN A 63 -9.43 -7.95 -10.72
CA GLN A 63 -8.93 -9.06 -11.52
C GLN A 63 -7.49 -9.42 -11.16
N GLU A 64 -6.63 -8.42 -11.05
CA GLU A 64 -5.22 -8.62 -10.73
C GLU A 64 -5.02 -9.31 -9.39
N MET A 65 -5.83 -8.96 -8.41
CA MET A 65 -5.72 -9.49 -7.04
C MET A 65 -6.63 -10.67 -6.76
N ASN A 66 -7.47 -11.03 -7.72
CA ASN A 66 -8.48 -12.09 -7.55
C ASN A 66 -9.35 -11.83 -6.32
N LEU A 67 -9.82 -10.59 -6.20
CA LEU A 67 -10.74 -10.16 -5.15
C LEU A 67 -11.99 -9.58 -5.80
N ASP A 68 -13.08 -9.53 -5.04
CA ASP A 68 -14.29 -8.94 -5.59
C ASP A 68 -14.21 -7.41 -5.61
N TYR A 69 -15.03 -6.83 -6.46
CA TYR A 69 -15.05 -5.39 -6.68
C TYR A 69 -15.35 -4.61 -5.40
N LYS A 70 -16.28 -5.11 -4.57
CA LYS A 70 -16.67 -4.42 -3.34
C LYS A 70 -15.51 -4.31 -2.36
N ALA A 71 -14.72 -5.38 -2.23
CA ALA A 71 -13.55 -5.38 -1.37
C ALA A 71 -12.53 -4.36 -1.85
N ILE A 72 -12.25 -4.34 -3.16
CA ILE A 72 -11.32 -3.38 -3.75
C ILE A 72 -11.82 -1.95 -3.55
N ALA A 73 -13.11 -1.69 -3.82
CA ALA A 73 -13.69 -0.36 -3.64
C ALA A 73 -13.57 0.11 -2.20
N HIS A 74 -13.78 -0.77 -1.23
CA HIS A 74 -13.62 -0.46 0.18
C HIS A 74 -12.19 -0.04 0.51
N HIS A 75 -11.21 -0.79 0.03
CA HIS A 75 -9.80 -0.48 0.28
C HIS A 75 -9.36 0.81 -0.42
N LEU A 76 -9.79 1.02 -1.64
CA LEU A 76 -9.49 2.26 -2.37
C LEU A 76 -10.10 3.47 -1.68
N ASN A 77 -11.31 3.34 -1.15
CA ASN A 77 -11.95 4.40 -0.41
C ASN A 77 -11.15 4.76 0.87
N ALA A 78 -10.70 3.74 1.61
CA ALA A 78 -9.87 3.96 2.79
C ALA A 78 -8.55 4.64 2.44
N LEU A 79 -7.90 4.21 1.34
CA LEU A 79 -6.65 4.82 0.88
C LEU A 79 -6.87 6.27 0.43
N SER A 80 -7.97 6.55 -0.28
CA SER A 80 -8.32 7.90 -0.74
C SER A 80 -8.58 8.84 0.43
N LYS A 81 -9.29 8.39 1.44
CA LYS A 81 -9.59 9.19 2.64
C LYS A 81 -8.32 9.59 3.38
N ASN A 82 -7.30 8.77 3.31
CA ASN A 82 -6.02 9.03 3.96
C ASN A 82 -5.00 9.68 3.01
N ASN A 83 -5.45 10.14 1.87
CA ASN A 83 -4.62 10.84 0.88
C ASN A 83 -3.42 10.01 0.41
N LEU A 84 -3.61 8.70 0.26
CA LEU A 84 -2.53 7.81 -0.18
C LEU A 84 -2.65 7.45 -1.65
N VAL A 85 -3.85 7.54 -2.22
CA VAL A 85 -4.08 7.36 -3.66
C VAL A 85 -4.88 8.52 -4.20
N THR A 86 -4.71 8.79 -5.49
CA THR A 86 -5.42 9.84 -6.23
C THR A 86 -6.19 9.20 -7.37
N LYS A 87 -7.46 9.56 -7.49
CA LYS A 87 -8.31 9.09 -8.57
C LYS A 87 -8.24 10.10 -9.72
N LEU A 88 -7.87 9.65 -10.90
CA LEU A 88 -7.79 10.49 -12.10
C LEU A 88 -8.75 9.96 -13.15
N GLY A 89 -9.49 10.86 -13.79
CA GLY A 89 -10.50 10.52 -14.78
C GLY A 89 -11.89 10.51 -14.18
N GLU A 90 -12.87 10.16 -15.03
CA GLU A 90 -14.27 10.19 -14.65
C GLU A 90 -14.91 8.81 -14.79
N LYS A 91 -15.89 8.55 -13.91
CA LYS A 91 -16.74 7.35 -13.95
C LYS A 91 -15.93 6.06 -14.06
N TYR A 92 -16.31 5.21 -15.00
CA TYR A 92 -15.75 3.86 -15.14
C TYR A 92 -14.33 3.84 -15.70
N GLY A 93 -13.90 4.92 -16.36
CA GLY A 93 -12.55 5.02 -16.89
C GLY A 93 -11.53 5.57 -15.92
N ALA A 94 -11.97 5.94 -14.71
CA ALA A 94 -11.06 6.53 -13.73
C ALA A 94 -10.05 5.51 -13.21
N THR A 95 -8.77 5.93 -13.16
CA THR A 95 -7.69 5.09 -12.63
C THR A 95 -7.17 5.67 -11.33
N TYR A 96 -6.62 4.80 -10.48
CA TYR A 96 -6.03 5.18 -9.21
C TYR A 96 -4.51 5.16 -9.33
N HIS A 97 -3.89 6.15 -8.70
CA HIS A 97 -2.44 6.39 -8.73
C HIS A 97 -1.95 6.62 -7.31
N LEU A 98 -0.68 6.39 -7.05
CA LEU A 98 -0.10 6.81 -5.78
C LEU A 98 -0.19 8.34 -5.68
N SER A 99 -0.57 8.84 -4.51
CA SER A 99 -0.61 10.29 -4.29
C SER A 99 0.80 10.86 -4.23
N ASN A 100 0.94 12.16 -4.50
CA ASN A 100 2.21 12.84 -4.30
C ASN A 100 2.67 12.77 -2.83
N TYR A 101 1.72 12.84 -1.92
CA TYR A 101 2.01 12.71 -0.49
C TYR A 101 2.65 11.36 -0.16
N LEU A 102 2.07 10.27 -0.66
CA LEU A 102 2.64 8.94 -0.41
C LEU A 102 4.02 8.81 -1.05
N GLU A 103 4.18 9.24 -2.29
CA GLU A 103 5.48 9.16 -2.97
C GLU A 103 6.56 9.96 -2.24
N ALA A 104 6.23 11.16 -1.75
CA ALA A 104 7.16 11.97 -0.99
C ALA A 104 7.56 11.31 0.32
N ASN A 105 6.67 10.53 0.92
CA ASN A 105 6.88 9.89 2.22
C ASN A 105 7.06 8.37 2.11
N ILE A 106 7.45 7.87 0.94
CA ILE A 106 7.51 6.43 0.69
C ILE A 106 8.44 5.70 1.68
N LEU A 107 9.47 6.39 2.19
CA LEU A 107 10.40 5.80 3.17
C LEU A 107 9.71 5.46 4.50
N ALA A 108 8.56 6.05 4.79
CA ALA A 108 7.77 5.67 5.97
C ALA A 108 7.28 4.22 5.90
N LEU A 109 7.25 3.62 4.70
CA LEU A 109 6.92 2.20 4.57
C LEU A 109 8.00 1.28 5.13
N ASP A 110 9.22 1.76 5.35
CA ASP A 110 10.25 0.95 5.99
C ASP A 110 9.82 0.50 7.38
N ASP A 111 9.16 1.36 8.15
CA ASP A 111 8.65 1.01 9.47
C ASP A 111 7.51 -0.01 9.38
N VAL A 112 6.66 0.14 8.36
CA VAL A 112 5.59 -0.83 8.08
C VAL A 112 6.17 -2.20 7.77
N ILE A 113 7.16 -2.24 6.88
CA ILE A 113 7.85 -3.48 6.49
C ILE A 113 8.50 -4.14 7.70
N ALA A 114 9.20 -3.35 8.52
CA ALA A 114 9.84 -3.87 9.73
C ALA A 114 8.83 -4.49 10.70
N LYS A 115 7.68 -3.85 10.89
CA LYS A 115 6.63 -4.37 11.76
C LYS A 115 6.05 -5.67 11.22
N LEU A 116 5.78 -5.72 9.92
CA LEU A 116 5.26 -6.93 9.27
C LEU A 116 6.26 -8.09 9.36
N ALA A 117 7.53 -7.81 9.15
CA ALA A 117 8.59 -8.82 9.27
C ALA A 117 8.65 -9.40 10.70
N ARG A 118 8.52 -8.55 11.73
CA ARG A 118 8.49 -9.00 13.11
C ARG A 118 7.28 -9.89 13.38
N GLN A 119 6.12 -9.55 12.84
CA GLN A 119 4.91 -10.35 12.99
C GLN A 119 5.08 -11.74 12.37
N MET A 120 5.71 -11.82 11.21
CA MET A 120 6.01 -13.09 10.55
C MET A 120 6.97 -13.94 11.38
N SER A 121 8.01 -13.34 11.94
CA SER A 121 8.97 -14.04 12.79
C SER A 121 8.30 -14.62 14.03
N ARG A 122 7.38 -13.87 14.65
CA ARG A 122 6.63 -14.35 15.81
C ARG A 122 5.79 -15.58 15.47
N LYS A 123 5.14 -15.59 14.31
CA LYS A 123 4.35 -16.73 13.87
C LYS A 123 5.22 -17.98 13.70
N ILE A 124 6.43 -17.82 13.19
CA ILE A 124 7.36 -18.92 13.01
C ILE A 124 7.80 -19.49 14.36
N VAL A 125 8.07 -18.61 15.32
CA VAL A 125 8.57 -19.02 16.65
C VAL A 125 7.55 -19.87 17.41
N TYR A 126 6.26 -19.68 17.19
CA TYR A 126 5.19 -20.38 17.91
C TYR A 126 4.75 -21.69 17.24
N ILE A 127 5.33 -22.03 16.12
CA ILE A 127 5.08 -23.30 15.46
C ILE A 127 6.02 -24.36 15.99
#